data_43dcf0dac53d78fd6f975c6f91cd3b55
#
_entry.id   43dcf0dac53d78fd6f975c6f91cd3b55
#
_cell.length_a   1.000
_cell.length_b   1.000
_cell.length_c   1.000
_cell.angle_alpha   90.00
_cell.angle_beta   90.00
_cell.angle_gamma   90.00
#
_symmetry.space_group_name_H-M   'P 1'
#
loop_
_entity.id
_entity.type
_entity.pdbx_description
1 polymer ?
#
loop_
_entity_poly.entity_id
_entity_poly.type
_entity_poly.pdbx_seq_one_letter_code
_entity_poly.pdbx_strand_id
1 'polypeptide(L)'
;MKQNFDVIIVGGGMVGAAVACSLGGSSLRVAVIENTPPQPFSPGQPHDLRVSALSIASKKILETVGAWQGIEDRRVCPFRRMRVWETAGDTEFCSDNINY
;
A
#
# COMPACT_ATOMS: atom_id res chain seq x y z
N MET A 1 33.74 -2.76 6.01
CA MET A 1 32.99 -2.51 7.26
C MET A 1 31.74 -3.41 7.27
N LYS A 2 31.57 -4.16 8.31
CA LYS A 2 30.31 -4.88 8.50
C LYS A 2 29.26 -3.89 8.98
N GLN A 3 28.17 -3.76 8.24
CA GLN A 3 26.99 -3.07 8.70
C GLN A 3 26.09 -4.09 9.42
N ASN A 4 25.73 -3.78 10.65
CA ASN A 4 24.84 -4.63 11.44
C ASN A 4 23.45 -4.00 11.45
N PHE A 5 22.44 -4.78 11.13
CA PHE A 5 21.03 -4.39 11.19
C PHE A 5 20.31 -5.30 12.19
N ASP A 6 19.33 -4.73 12.87
CA ASP A 6 18.50 -5.46 13.81
C ASP A 6 17.30 -6.11 13.08
N VAL A 7 16.85 -5.46 12.01
CA VAL A 7 15.75 -5.93 11.15
C VAL A 7 16.12 -5.74 9.69
N ILE A 8 15.86 -6.76 8.90
CA ILE A 8 16.00 -6.72 7.44
C ILE A 8 14.64 -7.03 6.82
N ILE A 9 14.15 -6.11 6.00
CA ILE A 9 12.89 -6.25 5.26
C ILE A 9 13.22 -6.52 3.80
N VAL A 10 12.79 -7.64 3.29
CA VAL A 10 12.97 -8.00 1.88
C VAL A 10 11.72 -7.61 1.12
N GLY A 11 11.86 -6.66 0.22
CA GLY A 11 10.79 -6.06 -0.54
C GLY A 11 10.37 -4.68 -0.01
N GLY A 12 10.52 -3.65 -0.84
CA GLY A 12 10.17 -2.26 -0.57
C GLY A 12 8.82 -1.83 -1.14
N GLY A 13 7.92 -2.80 -1.37
CA GLY A 13 6.54 -2.51 -1.76
C GLY A 13 5.74 -1.89 -0.60
N MET A 14 4.43 -1.74 -0.80
CA MET A 14 3.54 -1.07 0.16
C MET A 14 3.61 -1.69 1.57
N VAL A 15 3.62 -3.01 1.67
CA VAL A 15 3.66 -3.71 2.96
C VAL A 15 5.02 -3.57 3.63
N GLY A 16 6.11 -3.84 2.91
CA GLY A 16 7.47 -3.72 3.44
C GLY A 16 7.81 -2.29 3.85
N ALA A 17 7.41 -1.32 3.05
CA ALA A 17 7.59 0.10 3.37
C ALA A 17 6.78 0.52 4.61
N ALA A 18 5.55 0.03 4.77
CA ALA A 18 4.74 0.30 5.96
C ALA A 18 5.37 -0.26 7.23
N VAL A 19 5.92 -1.47 7.18
CA VAL A 19 6.67 -2.07 8.29
C VAL A 19 7.91 -1.23 8.62
N ALA A 20 8.68 -0.83 7.62
CA ALA A 20 9.86 0.01 7.81
C ALA A 20 9.49 1.35 8.48
N CYS A 21 8.44 2.01 8.02
CA CYS A 21 7.93 3.25 8.62
C CYS A 21 7.48 3.05 10.06
N SER A 22 6.83 1.93 10.39
CA SER A 22 6.38 1.63 11.75
C SER A 22 7.56 1.44 12.73
N LEU A 23 8.69 1.01 12.23
CA LEU A 23 9.93 0.82 13.02
C LEU A 23 10.83 2.06 13.03
N GLY A 24 10.54 3.06 12.21
CA GLY A 24 11.41 4.22 12.01
C GLY A 24 11.60 5.11 13.24
N GLY A 25 10.67 5.08 14.20
CA GLY A 25 10.78 5.78 15.49
C GLY A 25 11.46 4.98 16.60
N SER A 26 11.84 3.74 16.33
CA SER A 26 12.49 2.86 17.30
C SER A 26 14.01 3.02 17.28
N SER A 27 14.69 2.44 18.26
CA SER A 27 16.16 2.36 18.30
C SER A 27 16.73 1.29 17.37
N LEU A 28 15.89 0.54 16.68
CA LEU A 28 16.29 -0.53 15.79
C LEU A 28 16.90 0.01 14.49
N ARG A 29 17.95 -0.62 14.05
CA ARG A 29 18.53 -0.36 12.73
C ARG A 29 17.82 -1.24 11.70
N VAL A 30 17.10 -0.62 10.80
CA VAL A 30 16.26 -1.29 9.80
C VAL A 30 16.88 -1.12 8.42
N ALA A 31 17.02 -2.21 7.70
CA ALA A 31 17.38 -2.21 6.29
C ALA A 31 16.21 -2.70 5.45
N VAL A 32 15.97 -2.05 4.33
CA VAL A 32 15.01 -2.49 3.32
C VAL A 32 15.78 -2.87 2.06
N ILE A 33 15.57 -4.08 1.59
CA ILE A 33 16.17 -4.58 0.35
C ILE A 33 15.10 -4.56 -0.74
N GLU A 34 15.32 -3.76 -1.77
CA GLU A 34 14.42 -3.65 -2.92
C GLU A 34 15.21 -3.83 -4.21
N ASN A 35 14.71 -4.71 -5.06
CA ASN A 35 15.36 -5.01 -6.35
C ASN A 35 15.12 -3.91 -7.39
N THR A 36 13.95 -3.28 -7.34
CA THR A 36 13.57 -2.25 -8.32
C THR A 36 13.19 -0.96 -7.60
N PRO A 37 13.99 0.11 -7.74
CA PRO A 37 13.63 1.40 -7.15
C PRO A 37 12.26 1.89 -7.66
N PRO A 38 11.44 2.48 -6.79
CA PRO A 38 10.15 3.02 -7.20
C PRO A 38 10.35 4.16 -8.20
N GLN A 39 9.50 4.19 -9.22
CA GLN A 39 9.49 5.30 -10.18
C GLN A 39 8.89 6.54 -9.52
N PRO A 40 9.45 7.74 -9.79
CA PRO A 40 8.87 8.98 -9.31
C PRO A 40 7.44 9.16 -9.85
N PHE A 41 6.55 9.62 -8.99
CA PHE A 41 5.20 9.95 -9.41
C PHE A 41 5.17 11.26 -10.20
N SER A 42 4.44 11.26 -11.33
CA SER A 42 4.15 12.44 -12.12
C SER A 42 2.63 12.64 -12.21
N PRO A 43 2.09 13.83 -11.88
CA PRO A 43 0.65 14.07 -11.91
C PRO A 43 0.00 13.82 -13.28
N GLY A 44 0.74 14.03 -14.36
CA GLY A 44 0.27 13.82 -15.73
C GLY A 44 0.40 12.39 -16.26
N GLN A 45 1.00 11.47 -15.49
CA GLN A 45 1.16 10.10 -15.96
C GLN A 45 -0.18 9.37 -16.08
N PRO A 46 -0.34 8.45 -17.06
CA PRO A 46 -1.54 7.63 -17.14
C PRO A 46 -1.68 6.71 -15.93
N HIS A 47 -2.89 6.23 -15.68
CA HIS A 47 -3.13 5.24 -14.63
C HIS A 47 -2.51 3.91 -15.00
N ASP A 48 -1.90 3.25 -14.02
CA ASP A 48 -1.43 1.89 -14.18
C ASP A 48 -2.59 0.92 -14.36
N LEU A 49 -2.35 -0.17 -15.07
CA LEU A 49 -3.32 -1.25 -15.21
C LEU A 49 -3.62 -1.94 -13.88
N ARG A 50 -2.65 -1.89 -12.97
CA ARG A 50 -2.76 -2.47 -11.64
C ARG A 50 -2.86 -1.36 -10.59
N VAL A 51 -3.94 -1.40 -9.82
CA VAL A 51 -4.18 -0.51 -8.69
C VAL A 51 -4.43 -1.34 -7.43
N SER A 52 -4.31 -0.73 -6.28
CA SER A 52 -4.57 -1.36 -4.98
C SER A 52 -5.84 -0.79 -4.37
N ALA A 53 -6.72 -1.67 -3.90
CA ALA A 53 -7.86 -1.31 -3.06
C ALA A 53 -7.43 -1.41 -1.60
N LEU A 54 -7.60 -0.32 -0.85
CA LEU A 54 -7.24 -0.23 0.55
C LEU A 54 -8.49 -0.21 1.41
N SER A 55 -8.52 -1.06 2.43
CA SER A 55 -9.56 -1.02 3.45
C SER A 55 -9.37 0.16 4.41
N ILE A 56 -10.40 0.51 5.15
CA ILE A 56 -10.28 1.52 6.23
C ILE A 56 -9.24 1.12 7.28
N ALA A 57 -9.13 -0.16 7.60
CA ALA A 57 -8.11 -0.64 8.51
C ALA A 57 -6.69 -0.39 7.99
N SER A 58 -6.45 -0.66 6.71
CA SER A 58 -5.18 -0.35 6.05
C SER A 58 -4.92 1.16 6.01
N LYS A 59 -5.94 1.97 5.72
CA LYS A 59 -5.84 3.43 5.78
C LYS A 59 -5.37 3.90 7.15
N LYS A 60 -5.97 3.41 8.24
CA LYS A 60 -5.58 3.77 9.60
C LYS A 60 -4.13 3.42 9.93
N ILE A 61 -3.64 2.29 9.44
CA ILE A 61 -2.23 1.92 9.57
C ILE A 61 -1.35 2.94 8.86
N LEU A 62 -1.68 3.30 7.63
CA LEU A 62 -0.94 4.27 6.83
C LEU A 62 -0.99 5.68 7.43
N GLU A 63 -2.09 6.06 8.05
CA GLU A 63 -2.21 7.30 8.83
C GLU A 63 -1.27 7.27 10.04
N THR A 64 -1.25 6.18 10.79
CA THR A 64 -0.41 6.03 11.99
C THR A 64 1.08 6.12 11.67
N VAL A 65 1.53 5.56 10.55
CA VAL A 65 2.93 5.65 10.12
C VAL A 65 3.27 6.94 9.37
N GLY A 66 2.31 7.84 9.19
CA GLY A 66 2.50 9.14 8.55
C GLY A 66 2.56 9.11 7.01
N ALA A 67 2.15 8.01 6.39
CA ALA A 67 2.20 7.86 4.93
C ALA A 67 0.93 8.31 4.20
N TRP A 68 -0.21 8.37 4.89
CA TRP A 68 -1.51 8.57 4.24
C TRP A 68 -1.62 9.90 3.51
N GLN A 69 -1.17 10.99 4.10
CA GLN A 69 -1.25 12.30 3.46
C GLN A 69 -0.53 12.32 2.10
N GLY A 70 0.66 11.75 2.04
CA GLY A 70 1.41 11.65 0.78
C GLY A 70 0.73 10.78 -0.28
N ILE A 71 -0.05 9.80 0.13
CA ILE A 71 -0.87 8.98 -0.78
C ILE A 71 -2.05 9.79 -1.30
N GLU A 72 -2.75 10.49 -0.41
CA GLU A 72 -3.93 11.29 -0.72
C GLU A 72 -3.59 12.45 -1.65
N ASP A 73 -2.45 13.10 -1.46
CA ASP A 73 -1.94 14.20 -2.30
C ASP A 73 -1.57 13.74 -3.73
N ARG A 74 -1.46 12.43 -3.96
CA ARG A 74 -1.18 11.89 -5.29
C ARG A 74 -2.47 11.52 -6.02
N ARG A 75 -2.89 10.27 -5.90
CA ARG A 75 -4.09 9.75 -6.57
C ARG A 75 -4.82 8.79 -5.68
N VAL A 76 -5.99 9.19 -5.21
CA VAL A 76 -6.93 8.32 -4.52
C VAL A 76 -8.31 8.49 -5.13
N CYS A 77 -9.08 7.41 -5.15
CA CYS A 77 -10.47 7.44 -5.55
C CYS A 77 -11.26 6.63 -4.52
N PRO A 78 -12.14 7.28 -3.73
CA PRO A 78 -13.01 6.56 -2.82
C PRO A 78 -13.96 5.65 -3.62
N PHE A 79 -14.09 4.40 -3.20
CA PHE A 79 -15.08 3.51 -3.76
C PHE A 79 -16.07 3.06 -2.68
N ARG A 80 -17.32 2.90 -3.09
CA ARG A 80 -18.42 2.54 -2.18
C ARG A 80 -19.04 1.19 -2.52
N ARG A 81 -18.64 0.62 -3.67
CA ARG A 81 -19.18 -0.64 -4.14
C ARG A 81 -18.08 -1.45 -4.80
N MET A 82 -18.02 -2.73 -4.48
CA MET A 82 -17.15 -3.69 -5.14
C MET A 82 -18.03 -4.78 -5.74
N ARG A 83 -17.85 -5.06 -7.03
CA ARG A 83 -18.51 -6.17 -7.71
C ARG A 83 -17.46 -7.19 -8.12
N VAL A 84 -17.72 -8.44 -7.82
CA VAL A 84 -16.88 -9.56 -8.23
C VAL A 84 -17.77 -10.55 -8.98
N TRP A 85 -17.36 -10.95 -10.15
CA TRP A 85 -18.07 -11.95 -10.94
C TRP A 85 -17.07 -12.93 -11.53
N GLU A 86 -17.58 -14.11 -11.84
CA GLU A 86 -16.82 -15.16 -12.49
C GLU A 86 -17.48 -15.47 -13.84
N THR A 87 -16.69 -15.55 -14.91
CA THR A 87 -17.19 -15.75 -16.27
C THR A 87 -17.72 -17.17 -16.54
N ALA A 88 -17.42 -18.11 -15.66
CA ALA A 88 -17.83 -19.52 -15.79
C ALA A 88 -19.11 -19.90 -14.99
N GLY A 89 -19.79 -18.95 -14.35
CA GLY A 89 -20.99 -19.20 -13.55
C GLY A 89 -21.97 -18.04 -13.56
N ASP A 90 -23.25 -18.36 -13.42
CA ASP A 90 -24.34 -17.38 -13.37
C ASP A 90 -24.48 -16.66 -12.01
N THR A 91 -23.47 -16.68 -11.18
CA THR A 91 -23.50 -16.09 -9.84
C THR A 91 -22.76 -14.76 -9.81
N GLU A 92 -23.51 -13.69 -9.75
CA GLU A 92 -23.02 -12.36 -9.43
C GLU A 92 -22.96 -12.19 -7.90
N PHE A 93 -21.76 -12.12 -7.32
CA PHE A 93 -21.60 -11.74 -5.92
C PHE A 93 -21.51 -10.22 -5.83
N CYS A 94 -22.61 -9.60 -5.42
CA CYS A 94 -22.62 -8.17 -5.13
C CYS A 94 -22.52 -7.97 -3.62
N SER A 95 -21.39 -7.44 -3.15
CA SER A 95 -21.26 -6.96 -1.77
C SER A 95 -21.73 -5.51 -1.71
N ASP A 96 -23.00 -5.31 -1.37
CA ASP A 96 -23.58 -3.96 -1.32
C ASP A 96 -23.25 -3.17 -0.04
N ASN A 97 -22.49 -3.72 0.87
CA ASN A 97 -22.30 -3.17 2.22
C ASN A 97 -20.85 -2.89 2.59
N ILE A 98 -20.07 -2.32 1.68
CA ILE A 98 -18.80 -1.75 2.08
C ILE A 98 -18.98 -0.23 2.18
N ASN A 99 -19.42 0.24 3.33
CA ASN A 99 -19.37 1.65 3.68
C ASN A 99 -17.94 1.97 4.12
N TYR A 100 -17.21 2.69 3.30
CA TYR A 100 -15.90 3.24 3.61
C TYR A 100 -16.01 4.76 3.80
#